data_1fe37857f5c5dfc34bae227e7ba0d3c8
#
_entry.id   1fe37857f5c5dfc34bae227e7ba0d3c8
#
_cell.length_a   1.000
_cell.length_b   1.000
_cell.length_c   1.000
_cell.angle_alpha   90.00
_cell.angle_beta   90.00
_cell.angle_gamma   90.00
#
_symmetry.space_group_name_H-M   'P 1'
#
loop_
_entity.id
_entity.type
_entity.pdbx_description
1 polymer ?
#
loop_
_entity_poly.entity_id
_entity_poly.type
_entity_poly.pdbx_seq_one_letter_code
_entity_poly.pdbx_strand_id
1 'polypeptide(L)'
;MDCFRIDESGYTGHDLLNPDQPFQGAAAIGINDDDAVRLIRTHFPSLKATELKYRALSRRPANHPRLLGLLRDVLTERRCVTYVCDKRYLLILMFLNYATEPWYYERGVNFYEGGQNYTMASALFRAGPSVLGREAFEALLVAFQEAVKVKNPASLDQLVKAARQTRWREFPEAIGPLAQYAAPECLDAIATPGVTTDAAFVVLVALITRLEAMSTAPYQVEHDQSKNLTRYHSLLGQFISHTDEASFRQSEIATLSFPLKLTAVTQVDSRSSPAVQLADVLIGAVIEATSVLSGRRQSGLAPDSLLPLFADDQLIHLLPDHDLEAEVRFRRGSQGAELIEYLARNFRMSPSKA
;
A
#
# COMPACT_ATOMS: atom_id res chain seq x y z
N MET A 1 19.18 -20.05 2.14
CA MET A 1 18.69 -18.67 2.39
C MET A 1 17.37 -18.56 1.68
N ASP A 2 16.36 -18.05 2.39
CA ASP A 2 15.03 -17.85 1.83
C ASP A 2 15.04 -16.72 0.79
N CYS A 3 14.25 -16.86 -0.27
CA CYS A 3 14.09 -15.84 -1.27
C CYS A 3 12.60 -15.66 -1.58
N PHE A 4 12.09 -14.43 -1.40
CA PHE A 4 10.72 -14.08 -1.76
C PHE A 4 10.69 -13.36 -3.10
N ARG A 5 9.78 -13.78 -3.99
CA ARG A 5 9.55 -13.18 -5.31
C ARG A 5 8.35 -12.28 -5.22
N ILE A 6 8.54 -11.03 -5.67
CA ILE A 6 7.51 -9.99 -5.60
C ILE A 6 7.13 -9.53 -7.00
N ASP A 7 5.83 -9.37 -7.22
CA ASP A 7 5.30 -8.58 -8.33
C ASP A 7 4.22 -7.63 -7.83
N GLU A 8 4.06 -6.49 -8.51
CA GLU A 8 3.11 -5.43 -8.20
C GLU A 8 2.05 -5.27 -9.30
N SER A 9 0.88 -4.77 -8.93
CA SER A 9 -0.18 -4.46 -9.89
C SER A 9 -0.94 -3.18 -9.50
N GLY A 10 -1.46 -2.48 -10.50
CA GLY A 10 -2.29 -1.29 -10.28
C GLY A 10 -1.51 0.01 -10.05
N TYR A 11 -0.20 0.05 -10.29
CA TYR A 11 0.62 1.24 -10.11
C TYR A 11 0.28 2.36 -11.10
N THR A 12 0.13 3.57 -10.59
CA THR A 12 -0.14 4.80 -11.39
C THR A 12 0.74 5.97 -10.97
N GLY A 13 1.86 5.71 -10.30
CA GLY A 13 2.74 6.75 -9.78
C GLY A 13 2.08 7.58 -8.69
N HIS A 14 2.15 8.89 -8.84
CA HIS A 14 1.56 9.84 -7.90
C HIS A 14 0.04 10.02 -8.06
N ASP A 15 -0.56 9.45 -9.14
CA ASP A 15 -1.99 9.58 -9.42
C ASP A 15 -2.79 8.50 -8.67
N LEU A 16 -3.15 8.81 -7.41
CA LEU A 16 -3.97 7.96 -6.57
C LEU A 16 -5.49 8.11 -6.83
N LEU A 17 -5.89 9.06 -7.66
CA LEU A 17 -7.29 9.27 -8.04
C LEU A 17 -7.63 8.66 -9.40
N ASN A 18 -6.73 7.90 -10.01
CA ASN A 18 -6.92 7.26 -11.31
C ASN A 18 -8.13 6.31 -11.29
N PRO A 19 -9.21 6.60 -12.05
CA PRO A 19 -10.44 5.81 -12.03
C PRO A 19 -10.29 4.42 -12.66
N ASP A 20 -9.35 4.25 -13.60
CA ASP A 20 -9.14 2.99 -14.31
C ASP A 20 -8.40 1.96 -13.46
N GLN A 21 -7.65 2.44 -12.46
CA GLN A 21 -6.87 1.61 -11.56
C GLN A 21 -7.04 2.08 -10.10
N PRO A 22 -8.20 1.83 -9.50
CA PRO A 22 -8.50 2.33 -8.15
C PRO A 22 -7.76 1.60 -7.03
N PHE A 23 -7.24 0.41 -7.30
CA PHE A 23 -6.48 -0.39 -6.36
C PHE A 23 -5.04 -0.57 -6.82
N GLN A 24 -4.14 -0.68 -5.86
CA GLN A 24 -2.75 -1.08 -6.05
C GLN A 24 -2.40 -2.12 -5.00
N GLY A 25 -1.48 -3.01 -5.35
CA GLY A 25 -0.95 -3.97 -4.39
C GLY A 25 0.26 -4.70 -4.94
N ALA A 26 0.79 -5.59 -4.11
CA ALA A 26 1.84 -6.51 -4.50
C ALA A 26 1.68 -7.84 -3.76
N ALA A 27 2.19 -8.91 -4.33
CA ALA A 27 2.30 -10.21 -3.68
C ALA A 27 3.76 -10.61 -3.57
N ALA A 28 4.11 -11.22 -2.44
CA ALA A 28 5.39 -11.86 -2.20
C ALA A 28 5.18 -13.36 -2.00
N ILE A 29 5.94 -14.19 -2.69
CA ILE A 29 5.86 -15.64 -2.58
C ILE A 29 7.24 -16.26 -2.34
N GLY A 30 7.33 -17.22 -1.41
CA GLY A 30 8.56 -17.96 -1.08
C GLY A 30 8.70 -19.29 -1.84
N ILE A 31 8.24 -19.34 -3.10
CA ILE A 31 8.31 -20.51 -3.97
C ILE A 31 9.50 -20.33 -4.92
N ASN A 32 10.30 -21.37 -5.14
CA ASN A 32 11.39 -21.34 -6.12
C ASN A 32 10.88 -21.55 -7.56
N ASP A 33 11.71 -21.24 -8.56
CA ASP A 33 11.27 -21.28 -9.97
C ASP A 33 10.95 -22.71 -10.46
N ASP A 34 11.63 -23.76 -9.97
CA ASP A 34 11.34 -25.14 -10.35
C ASP A 34 9.97 -25.58 -9.84
N ASP A 35 9.64 -25.23 -8.60
CA ASP A 35 8.30 -25.51 -8.03
C ASP A 35 7.24 -24.68 -8.75
N ALA A 36 7.51 -23.42 -9.06
CA ALA A 36 6.63 -22.57 -9.84
C ALA A 36 6.32 -23.15 -11.22
N VAL A 37 7.34 -23.65 -11.92
CA VAL A 37 7.16 -24.35 -13.22
C VAL A 37 6.27 -25.56 -13.06
N ARG A 38 6.46 -26.37 -11.99
CA ARG A 38 5.61 -27.56 -11.74
C ARG A 38 4.15 -27.15 -11.50
N LEU A 39 3.90 -26.15 -10.66
CA LEU A 39 2.55 -25.65 -10.38
C LEU A 39 1.87 -25.10 -11.65
N ILE A 40 2.59 -24.29 -12.42
CA ILE A 40 2.06 -23.74 -13.67
C ILE A 40 1.67 -24.87 -14.65
N ARG A 41 2.54 -25.86 -14.84
CA ARG A 41 2.29 -26.99 -15.75
C ARG A 41 1.14 -27.87 -15.27
N THR A 42 0.97 -28.06 -13.98
CA THR A 42 -0.16 -28.84 -13.39
C THR A 42 -1.49 -28.22 -13.77
N HIS A 43 -1.62 -26.91 -13.63
CA HIS A 43 -2.91 -26.22 -13.88
C HIS A 43 -3.08 -25.77 -15.32
N PHE A 44 -1.98 -25.47 -16.03
CA PHE A 44 -1.96 -24.97 -17.40
C PHE A 44 -1.02 -25.74 -18.31
N PRO A 45 -1.25 -27.08 -18.51
CA PRO A 45 -0.31 -27.93 -19.26
C PRO A 45 -0.13 -27.54 -20.73
N SER A 46 -1.12 -26.85 -21.30
CA SER A 46 -1.12 -26.42 -22.71
C SER A 46 -0.72 -24.94 -22.89
N LEU A 47 -0.15 -24.32 -21.86
CA LEU A 47 0.28 -22.92 -21.94
C LEU A 47 1.42 -22.78 -22.96
N LYS A 48 1.20 -21.97 -24.01
CA LYS A 48 2.19 -21.70 -25.06
C LYS A 48 2.87 -20.32 -24.87
N ALA A 49 2.34 -19.49 -23.97
CA ALA A 49 2.90 -18.18 -23.70
C ALA A 49 4.25 -18.34 -22.99
N THR A 50 5.20 -17.48 -23.33
CA THR A 50 6.51 -17.42 -22.70
C THR A 50 6.44 -16.86 -21.28
N GLU A 51 5.35 -16.20 -20.96
CA GLU A 51 5.08 -15.55 -19.67
C GLU A 51 3.65 -15.77 -19.25
N LEU A 52 3.46 -16.16 -18.00
CA LEU A 52 2.14 -16.26 -17.37
C LEU A 52 1.74 -14.86 -16.87
N LYS A 53 0.61 -14.34 -17.32
CA LYS A 53 0.05 -13.08 -16.84
C LYS A 53 -1.41 -13.25 -16.43
N TYR A 54 -1.74 -12.78 -15.22
CA TYR A 54 -3.10 -12.85 -14.69
C TYR A 54 -4.14 -12.34 -15.68
N ARG A 55 -3.92 -11.15 -16.25
CA ARG A 55 -4.84 -10.51 -17.19
C ARG A 55 -5.14 -11.36 -18.45
N ALA A 56 -4.17 -12.15 -18.90
CA ALA A 56 -4.35 -13.03 -20.05
C ALA A 56 -5.17 -14.28 -19.69
N LEU A 57 -5.05 -14.76 -18.48
CA LEU A 57 -5.77 -15.95 -18.00
C LEU A 57 -7.20 -15.62 -17.58
N SER A 58 -7.42 -14.56 -16.80
CA SER A 58 -8.71 -14.21 -16.21
C SER A 58 -9.77 -13.78 -17.24
N ARG A 59 -9.34 -13.30 -18.43
CA ARG A 59 -10.25 -12.94 -19.51
C ARG A 59 -11.11 -14.12 -20.03
N ARG A 60 -10.69 -15.35 -19.78
CA ARG A 60 -11.39 -16.55 -20.24
C ARG A 60 -12.06 -17.24 -19.04
N PRO A 61 -13.40 -17.17 -18.88
CA PRO A 61 -14.09 -17.80 -17.77
C PRO A 61 -13.77 -19.29 -17.60
N ALA A 62 -13.49 -20.00 -18.69
CA ALA A 62 -13.07 -21.40 -18.67
C ALA A 62 -11.76 -21.65 -17.92
N ASN A 63 -10.95 -20.62 -17.71
CA ASN A 63 -9.72 -20.71 -16.91
C ASN A 63 -9.95 -20.49 -15.42
N HIS A 64 -11.08 -19.92 -15.00
CA HIS A 64 -11.30 -19.56 -13.58
C HIS A 64 -11.15 -20.77 -12.62
N PRO A 65 -11.69 -21.97 -12.90
CA PRO A 65 -11.45 -23.11 -12.02
C PRO A 65 -9.97 -23.51 -11.90
N ARG A 66 -9.21 -23.40 -13.02
CA ARG A 66 -7.77 -23.68 -13.02
C ARG A 66 -6.97 -22.60 -12.28
N LEU A 67 -7.35 -21.34 -12.44
CA LEU A 67 -6.78 -20.23 -11.68
C LEU A 67 -6.99 -20.42 -10.18
N LEU A 68 -8.21 -20.74 -9.74
CA LEU A 68 -8.50 -21.02 -8.33
C LEU A 68 -7.71 -22.21 -7.80
N GLY A 69 -7.55 -23.26 -8.62
CA GLY A 69 -6.70 -24.41 -8.27
C GLY A 69 -5.25 -24.01 -8.08
N LEU A 70 -4.68 -23.25 -9.03
CA LEU A 70 -3.30 -22.73 -8.95
C LEU A 70 -3.12 -21.85 -7.71
N LEU A 71 -4.02 -20.91 -7.47
CA LEU A 71 -3.96 -20.00 -6.31
C LEU A 71 -4.07 -20.75 -4.98
N ARG A 72 -4.92 -21.81 -4.91
CA ARG A 72 -5.00 -22.66 -3.74
C ARG A 72 -3.66 -23.33 -3.44
N ASP A 73 -3.02 -23.90 -4.45
CA ASP A 73 -1.75 -24.59 -4.26
C ASP A 73 -0.63 -23.60 -3.85
N VAL A 74 -0.59 -22.40 -4.46
CA VAL A 74 0.35 -21.33 -4.07
C VAL A 74 0.15 -20.91 -2.62
N LEU A 75 -1.11 -20.72 -2.18
CA LEU A 75 -1.45 -20.27 -0.83
C LEU A 75 -1.24 -21.36 0.24
N THR A 76 -1.34 -22.64 -0.14
CA THR A 76 -1.11 -23.78 0.77
C THR A 76 0.33 -23.82 1.30
N GLU A 77 1.32 -23.37 0.54
CA GLU A 77 2.73 -23.31 0.95
C GLU A 77 2.97 -22.34 2.15
N ARG A 78 1.98 -21.53 2.53
CA ARG A 78 1.99 -20.59 3.68
C ARG A 78 3.16 -19.61 3.71
N ARG A 79 3.95 -19.54 2.65
CA ARG A 79 5.08 -18.61 2.50
C ARG A 79 4.77 -17.55 1.47
N CYS A 80 3.55 -17.03 1.52
CA CYS A 80 3.11 -15.94 0.67
C CYS A 80 2.35 -14.90 1.48
N VAL A 81 2.46 -13.68 1.05
CA VAL A 81 1.69 -12.55 1.57
C VAL A 81 1.30 -11.64 0.42
N THR A 82 0.09 -11.14 0.48
CA THR A 82 -0.46 -10.19 -0.49
C THR A 82 -0.90 -8.93 0.25
N TYR A 83 -0.53 -7.80 -0.29
CA TYR A 83 -0.99 -6.49 0.19
C TYR A 83 -1.81 -5.81 -0.90
N VAL A 84 -2.97 -5.27 -0.55
CA VAL A 84 -3.82 -4.49 -1.45
C VAL A 84 -4.28 -3.20 -0.77
N CYS A 85 -4.27 -2.08 -1.49
CA CYS A 85 -4.80 -0.81 -0.98
C CYS A 85 -5.80 -0.17 -1.97
N ASP A 86 -6.84 0.48 -1.43
CA ASP A 86 -7.63 1.47 -2.16
C ASP A 86 -6.84 2.77 -2.23
N LYS A 87 -6.49 3.22 -3.43
CA LYS A 87 -5.64 4.40 -3.62
C LYS A 87 -6.30 5.70 -3.12
N ARG A 88 -7.60 5.81 -3.29
CA ARG A 88 -8.33 6.98 -2.79
C ARG A 88 -8.33 7.01 -1.25
N TYR A 89 -8.51 5.87 -0.61
CA TYR A 89 -8.41 5.75 0.84
C TYR A 89 -7.00 6.10 1.32
N LEU A 90 -5.98 5.57 0.66
CA LEU A 90 -4.58 5.90 0.94
C LEU A 90 -4.31 7.40 0.78
N LEU A 91 -4.84 8.05 -0.26
CA LEU A 91 -4.69 9.50 -0.44
C LEU A 91 -5.33 10.30 0.70
N ILE A 92 -6.51 9.89 1.17
CA ILE A 92 -7.17 10.51 2.33
C ILE A 92 -6.35 10.31 3.60
N LEU A 93 -5.80 9.11 3.81
CA LEU A 93 -4.91 8.84 4.94
C LEU A 93 -3.63 9.70 4.88
N MET A 94 -3.03 9.83 3.70
CA MET A 94 -1.89 10.72 3.49
C MET A 94 -2.26 12.19 3.72
N PHE A 95 -3.45 12.62 3.30
CA PHE A 95 -3.96 13.96 3.60
C PHE A 95 -4.00 14.19 5.11
N LEU A 96 -4.56 13.26 5.88
CA LEU A 96 -4.59 13.38 7.33
C LEU A 96 -3.18 13.42 7.95
N ASN A 97 -2.27 12.58 7.47
CA ASN A 97 -0.91 12.49 7.99
C ASN A 97 -0.05 13.72 7.67
N TYR A 98 -0.29 14.42 6.56
CA TYR A 98 0.55 15.56 6.14
C TYR A 98 -0.15 16.92 6.33
N ALA A 99 -1.48 16.95 6.19
CA ALA A 99 -2.24 18.20 6.18
C ALA A 99 -3.06 18.43 7.46
N THR A 100 -3.06 17.47 8.39
CA THR A 100 -3.84 17.53 9.63
C THR A 100 -2.99 17.20 10.85
N GLU A 101 -2.30 16.06 10.85
CA GLU A 101 -1.53 15.54 11.97
C GLU A 101 -0.45 16.52 12.48
N PRO A 102 0.34 17.23 11.65
CA PRO A 102 1.38 18.12 12.15
C PRO A 102 0.82 19.23 13.05
N TRP A 103 -0.40 19.68 12.78
CA TRP A 103 -1.07 20.68 13.64
C TRP A 103 -1.38 20.12 15.03
N TYR A 104 -1.76 18.83 15.14
CA TYR A 104 -2.00 18.15 16.41
C TYR A 104 -0.71 17.86 17.15
N TYR A 105 0.31 17.40 16.42
CA TYR A 105 1.64 17.09 16.96
C TYR A 105 2.26 18.30 17.70
N GLU A 106 2.25 19.48 17.08
CA GLU A 106 2.74 20.73 17.69
C GLU A 106 1.96 21.13 18.95
N ARG A 107 0.80 20.52 19.19
CA ARG A 107 -0.06 20.73 20.37
C ARG A 107 0.00 19.57 21.37
N GLY A 108 0.95 18.66 21.18
CA GLY A 108 1.17 17.51 22.05
C GLY A 108 0.09 16.43 21.97
N VAL A 109 -0.68 16.38 20.87
CA VAL A 109 -1.70 15.35 20.65
C VAL A 109 -1.15 14.29 19.70
N ASN A 110 -1.09 13.03 20.17
CA ASN A 110 -0.70 11.90 19.33
C ASN A 110 -1.88 11.46 18.44
N PHE A 111 -1.86 11.91 17.20
CA PHE A 111 -2.91 11.61 16.20
C PHE A 111 -2.89 10.15 15.71
N TYR A 112 -1.83 9.41 15.97
CA TYR A 112 -1.71 7.99 15.61
C TYR A 112 -2.20 7.04 16.71
N GLU A 113 -2.48 7.56 17.89
CA GLU A 113 -2.90 6.74 19.02
C GLU A 113 -4.18 5.95 18.69
N GLY A 114 -4.12 4.62 18.91
CA GLY A 114 -5.24 3.73 18.60
C GLY A 114 -5.69 3.75 17.13
N GLY A 115 -4.85 4.25 16.21
CA GLY A 115 -5.19 4.32 14.79
C GLY A 115 -6.23 5.39 14.46
N GLN A 116 -6.27 6.51 15.18
CA GLN A 116 -7.22 7.61 14.94
C GLN A 116 -7.15 8.12 13.49
N ASN A 117 -5.97 8.21 12.90
CA ASN A 117 -5.80 8.59 11.50
C ASN A 117 -6.51 7.61 10.54
N TYR A 118 -6.52 6.31 10.81
CA TYR A 118 -7.21 5.30 9.98
C TYR A 118 -8.72 5.39 10.13
N THR A 119 -9.21 5.53 11.37
CA THR A 119 -10.66 5.67 11.62
C THR A 119 -11.22 6.95 11.03
N MET A 120 -10.48 8.07 11.16
CA MET A 120 -10.85 9.34 10.53
C MET A 120 -10.78 9.26 9.00
N ALA A 121 -9.78 8.58 8.43
CA ALA A 121 -9.71 8.34 6.99
C ALA A 121 -10.91 7.51 6.49
N SER A 122 -11.33 6.48 7.24
CA SER A 122 -12.51 5.67 6.91
C SER A 122 -13.79 6.51 6.97
N ALA A 123 -13.94 7.37 7.98
CA ALA A 123 -15.06 8.31 8.10
C ALA A 123 -15.09 9.29 6.91
N LEU A 124 -13.97 9.91 6.56
CA LEU A 124 -13.86 10.82 5.41
C LEU A 124 -14.12 10.11 4.07
N PHE A 125 -13.60 8.90 3.89
CA PHE A 125 -13.81 8.14 2.67
C PHE A 125 -15.31 7.89 2.41
N ARG A 126 -16.07 7.57 3.45
CA ARG A 126 -17.49 7.21 3.39
C ARG A 126 -18.41 8.42 3.41
N ALA A 127 -18.22 9.29 4.38
CA ALA A 127 -19.11 10.42 4.64
C ALA A 127 -18.62 11.73 4.00
N GLY A 128 -17.33 11.87 3.71
CA GLY A 128 -16.73 13.10 3.17
C GLY A 128 -17.49 13.68 1.97
N PRO A 129 -17.83 12.90 0.93
CA PRO A 129 -18.58 13.42 -0.22
C PRO A 129 -19.95 14.03 0.15
N SER A 130 -20.64 13.51 1.14
CA SER A 130 -21.94 14.01 1.58
C SER A 130 -21.82 15.15 2.57
N VAL A 131 -20.92 15.03 3.53
CA VAL A 131 -20.74 15.99 4.63
C VAL A 131 -20.02 17.25 4.16
N LEU A 132 -18.89 17.10 3.45
CA LEU A 132 -18.05 18.22 3.01
C LEU A 132 -18.51 18.85 1.68
N GLY A 133 -19.45 18.20 0.97
CA GLY A 133 -19.87 18.56 -0.40
C GLY A 133 -19.02 17.82 -1.43
N ARG A 134 -19.67 17.01 -2.28
CA ARG A 134 -19.02 16.08 -3.21
C ARG A 134 -17.96 16.75 -4.06
N GLU A 135 -18.32 17.79 -4.81
CA GLU A 135 -17.41 18.47 -5.73
C GLU A 135 -16.26 19.16 -4.99
N ALA A 136 -16.55 19.80 -3.86
CA ALA A 136 -15.54 20.49 -3.06
C ALA A 136 -14.55 19.49 -2.42
N PHE A 137 -15.03 18.33 -1.98
CA PHE A 137 -14.18 17.29 -1.43
C PHE A 137 -13.29 16.64 -2.51
N GLU A 138 -13.82 16.39 -3.73
CA GLU A 138 -13.00 15.95 -4.87
C GLU A 138 -11.92 16.98 -5.20
N ALA A 139 -12.29 18.26 -5.29
CA ALA A 139 -11.34 19.34 -5.55
C ALA A 139 -10.24 19.46 -4.47
N LEU A 140 -10.57 19.21 -3.21
CA LEU A 140 -9.61 19.16 -2.11
C LEU A 140 -8.58 18.03 -2.31
N LEU A 141 -9.03 16.82 -2.63
CA LEU A 141 -8.14 15.69 -2.84
C LEU A 141 -7.21 15.89 -4.04
N VAL A 142 -7.74 16.46 -5.14
CA VAL A 142 -6.93 16.83 -6.31
C VAL A 142 -5.89 17.90 -5.95
N ALA A 143 -6.30 18.94 -5.23
CA ALA A 143 -5.39 20.01 -4.80
C ALA A 143 -4.30 19.50 -3.86
N PHE A 144 -4.64 18.56 -2.97
CA PHE A 144 -3.66 17.94 -2.08
C PHE A 144 -2.64 17.12 -2.87
N GLN A 145 -3.09 16.25 -3.78
CA GLN A 145 -2.19 15.45 -4.62
C GLN A 145 -1.25 16.34 -5.44
N GLU A 146 -1.75 17.43 -6.00
CA GLU A 146 -0.94 18.40 -6.75
C GLU A 146 0.04 19.17 -5.84
N ALA A 147 -0.39 19.57 -4.65
CA ALA A 147 0.48 20.26 -3.68
C ALA A 147 1.66 19.39 -3.26
N VAL A 148 1.43 18.10 -2.96
CA VAL A 148 2.49 17.13 -2.62
C VAL A 148 3.44 16.90 -3.80
N LYS A 149 2.94 16.93 -5.03
CA LYS A 149 3.73 16.72 -6.24
C LYS A 149 4.59 17.94 -6.59
N VAL A 150 4.02 19.14 -6.55
CA VAL A 150 4.64 20.37 -7.07
C VAL A 150 5.42 21.12 -6.00
N LYS A 151 4.94 21.13 -4.74
CA LYS A 151 5.60 21.71 -3.56
C LYS A 151 6.00 23.17 -3.70
N ASN A 152 5.24 23.99 -4.41
CA ASN A 152 5.48 25.41 -4.52
C ASN A 152 4.40 26.25 -3.80
N PRO A 153 4.66 27.52 -3.49
CA PRO A 153 3.70 28.36 -2.77
C PRO A 153 2.32 28.45 -3.43
N ALA A 154 2.26 28.45 -4.77
CA ALA A 154 0.99 28.54 -5.49
C ALA A 154 0.12 27.26 -5.32
N SER A 155 0.73 26.07 -5.36
CA SER A 155 0.01 24.82 -5.14
C SER A 155 -0.44 24.67 -3.68
N LEU A 156 0.35 25.11 -2.72
CA LEU A 156 -0.02 25.12 -1.30
C LEU A 156 -1.17 26.09 -1.03
N ASP A 157 -1.14 27.30 -1.60
CA ASP A 157 -2.23 28.27 -1.50
C ASP A 157 -3.52 27.74 -2.14
N GLN A 158 -3.41 27.05 -3.29
CA GLN A 158 -4.55 26.40 -3.92
C GLN A 158 -5.16 25.29 -3.04
N LEU A 159 -4.34 24.52 -2.34
CA LEU A 159 -4.80 23.51 -1.38
C LEU A 159 -5.60 24.16 -0.22
N VAL A 160 -5.09 25.24 0.35
CA VAL A 160 -5.81 25.99 1.41
C VAL A 160 -7.14 26.56 0.90
N LYS A 161 -7.17 27.10 -0.32
CA LYS A 161 -8.41 27.57 -0.95
C LYS A 161 -9.41 26.43 -1.15
N ALA A 162 -8.95 25.29 -1.64
CA ALA A 162 -9.80 24.11 -1.80
C ALA A 162 -10.37 23.62 -0.45
N ALA A 163 -9.57 23.57 0.61
CA ALA A 163 -10.02 23.22 1.94
C ALA A 163 -11.13 24.18 2.44
N ARG A 164 -10.99 25.49 2.23
CA ARG A 164 -11.97 26.52 2.61
C ARG A 164 -13.28 26.41 1.82
N GLN A 165 -13.26 25.86 0.62
CA GLN A 165 -14.46 25.67 -0.22
C GLN A 165 -15.31 24.47 0.22
N THR A 166 -14.76 23.54 1.01
CA THR A 166 -15.53 22.45 1.61
C THR A 166 -16.43 22.99 2.74
N ARG A 167 -17.42 22.19 3.15
CA ARG A 167 -18.17 22.42 4.39
C ARG A 167 -17.33 22.00 5.61
N TRP A 168 -16.10 22.45 5.71
CA TRP A 168 -15.10 22.00 6.67
C TRP A 168 -15.54 22.09 8.14
N ARG A 169 -16.50 22.96 8.46
CA ARG A 169 -17.05 23.08 9.82
C ARG A 169 -17.86 21.86 10.26
N GLU A 170 -18.28 21.03 9.32
CA GLU A 170 -18.94 19.74 9.60
C GLU A 170 -17.94 18.65 9.98
N PHE A 171 -16.65 18.86 9.69
CA PHE A 171 -15.58 17.96 10.09
C PHE A 171 -14.29 18.76 10.37
N PRO A 172 -14.33 19.61 11.41
CA PRO A 172 -13.26 20.58 11.69
C PRO A 172 -11.95 19.90 12.12
N GLU A 173 -12.03 18.73 12.76
CA GLU A 173 -10.86 17.99 13.22
C GLU A 173 -9.95 17.56 12.06
N ALA A 174 -10.52 17.24 10.90
CA ALA A 174 -9.76 16.80 9.73
C ALA A 174 -9.34 17.96 8.82
N ILE A 175 -10.23 18.93 8.58
CA ILE A 175 -10.03 19.94 7.54
C ILE A 175 -9.67 21.31 8.15
N GLY A 176 -10.01 21.54 9.42
CA GLY A 176 -9.80 22.81 10.12
C GLY A 176 -8.37 23.32 10.15
N PRO A 177 -7.35 22.46 10.35
CA PRO A 177 -5.95 22.89 10.32
C PRO A 177 -5.61 23.68 9.05
N LEU A 178 -6.02 23.22 7.87
CA LEU A 178 -5.83 23.95 6.61
C LEU A 178 -6.87 25.05 6.40
N ALA A 179 -8.15 24.75 6.54
CA ALA A 179 -9.21 25.67 6.14
C ALA A 179 -9.30 26.90 7.05
N GLN A 180 -9.18 26.71 8.36
CA GLN A 180 -9.29 27.79 9.34
C GLN A 180 -7.97 28.51 9.54
N TYR A 181 -6.89 27.75 9.73
CA TYR A 181 -5.61 28.31 10.20
C TYR A 181 -4.56 28.44 9.09
N ALA A 182 -4.72 27.76 7.94
CA ALA A 182 -3.65 27.58 6.95
C ALA A 182 -2.34 27.19 7.66
N ALA A 183 -2.42 26.22 8.57
CA ALA A 183 -1.41 25.85 9.54
C ALA A 183 -0.03 25.68 8.88
N PRO A 184 0.97 26.50 9.24
CA PRO A 184 2.29 26.46 8.59
C PRO A 184 2.95 25.08 8.73
N GLU A 185 2.84 24.45 9.88
CA GLU A 185 3.38 23.12 10.16
C GLU A 185 2.86 22.04 9.19
N CYS A 186 1.59 22.15 8.77
CA CYS A 186 1.00 21.24 7.78
C CYS A 186 1.53 21.56 6.36
N LEU A 187 1.64 22.83 6.02
CA LEU A 187 2.16 23.27 4.72
C LEU A 187 3.64 22.91 4.56
N ASP A 188 4.44 23.08 5.61
CA ASP A 188 5.86 22.71 5.66
C ASP A 188 6.03 21.18 5.55
N ALA A 189 5.18 20.40 6.22
CA ALA A 189 5.17 18.93 6.08
C ALA A 189 4.94 18.52 4.63
N ILE A 190 3.93 19.10 3.95
CA ILE A 190 3.64 18.82 2.53
C ILE A 190 4.82 19.25 1.63
N ALA A 191 5.43 20.39 1.90
CA ALA A 191 6.54 20.94 1.14
C ALA A 191 7.87 20.18 1.35
N THR A 192 7.96 19.36 2.39
CA THR A 192 9.19 18.63 2.74
C THR A 192 9.69 17.77 1.56
N PRO A 193 10.98 17.89 1.19
CA PRO A 193 11.58 17.00 0.19
C PRO A 193 11.42 15.52 0.56
N GLY A 194 11.05 14.68 -0.40
CA GLY A 194 10.84 13.24 -0.17
C GLY A 194 9.41 12.85 0.20
N VAL A 195 8.58 13.75 0.74
CA VAL A 195 7.14 13.48 0.90
C VAL A 195 6.51 13.25 -0.47
N THR A 196 5.71 12.20 -0.60
CA THR A 196 5.17 11.76 -1.90
C THR A 196 3.83 11.05 -1.72
N THR A 197 2.98 11.13 -2.74
CA THR A 197 1.77 10.30 -2.84
C THR A 197 2.01 8.95 -3.56
N ASP A 198 3.26 8.61 -3.85
CA ASP A 198 3.60 7.33 -4.47
C ASP A 198 3.33 6.16 -3.51
N ALA A 199 2.38 5.32 -3.86
CA ALA A 199 1.97 4.18 -3.04
C ALA A 199 2.97 3.02 -3.04
N ALA A 200 3.91 2.95 -3.99
CA ALA A 200 4.83 1.81 -4.13
C ALA A 200 5.67 1.60 -2.86
N PHE A 201 6.11 2.68 -2.23
CA PHE A 201 6.87 2.60 -0.98
C PHE A 201 6.04 2.03 0.18
N VAL A 202 4.79 2.49 0.33
CA VAL A 202 3.88 1.99 1.38
C VAL A 202 3.62 0.50 1.22
N VAL A 203 3.33 0.07 -0.02
CA VAL A 203 3.12 -1.34 -0.35
C VAL A 203 4.36 -2.18 -0.03
N LEU A 204 5.55 -1.71 -0.42
CA LEU A 204 6.80 -2.42 -0.20
C LEU A 204 7.15 -2.55 1.29
N VAL A 205 7.03 -1.47 2.07
CA VAL A 205 7.28 -1.50 3.52
C VAL A 205 6.31 -2.43 4.24
N ALA A 206 5.03 -2.42 3.85
CA ALA A 206 4.03 -3.34 4.41
C ALA A 206 4.38 -4.81 4.14
N LEU A 207 4.82 -5.14 2.92
CA LEU A 207 5.29 -6.49 2.58
C LEU A 207 6.53 -6.87 3.39
N ILE A 208 7.56 -5.99 3.44
CA ILE A 208 8.80 -6.25 4.21
C ILE A 208 8.47 -6.48 5.68
N THR A 209 7.65 -5.64 6.29
CA THR A 209 7.22 -5.81 7.69
C THR A 209 6.63 -7.20 7.93
N ARG A 210 5.84 -7.70 6.97
CA ARG A 210 5.24 -9.02 7.09
C ARG A 210 6.25 -10.15 6.83
N LEU A 211 7.13 -9.99 5.86
CA LEU A 211 8.20 -10.94 5.58
C LEU A 211 9.18 -11.07 6.76
N GLU A 212 9.46 -9.96 7.47
CA GLU A 212 10.24 -9.96 8.72
C GLU A 212 9.58 -10.84 9.80
N ALA A 213 8.25 -10.76 9.93
CA ALA A 213 7.50 -11.60 10.89
C ALA A 213 7.46 -13.07 10.47
N MET A 214 7.40 -13.36 9.17
CA MET A 214 7.32 -14.74 8.62
C MET A 214 8.66 -15.44 8.57
N SER A 215 9.76 -14.71 8.49
CA SER A 215 11.10 -15.27 8.32
C SER A 215 11.75 -15.50 9.70
N THR A 216 12.31 -16.69 9.89
CA THR A 216 13.09 -17.04 11.10
C THR A 216 14.61 -16.87 10.91
N ALA A 217 15.05 -16.66 9.65
CA ALA A 217 16.44 -16.54 9.23
C ALA A 217 16.59 -15.41 8.21
N PRO A 218 17.83 -15.00 7.89
CA PRO A 218 18.08 -14.03 6.82
C PRO A 218 17.47 -14.45 5.48
N TYR A 219 16.86 -13.46 4.76
CA TYR A 219 16.20 -13.70 3.49
C TYR A 219 16.55 -12.63 2.45
N GLN A 220 16.20 -12.89 1.20
CA GLN A 220 16.36 -11.99 0.07
C GLN A 220 14.99 -11.74 -0.61
N VAL A 221 14.91 -10.66 -1.36
CA VAL A 221 13.76 -10.31 -2.20
C VAL A 221 14.22 -10.16 -3.64
N GLU A 222 13.51 -10.82 -4.55
CA GLU A 222 13.60 -10.63 -5.99
C GLU A 222 12.28 -10.02 -6.48
N HIS A 223 12.34 -8.96 -7.30
CA HIS A 223 11.15 -8.37 -7.88
C HIS A 223 11.28 -8.19 -9.39
N ASP A 224 10.14 -8.12 -10.10
CA ASP A 224 10.16 -7.87 -11.54
C ASP A 224 10.85 -6.54 -11.87
N GLN A 225 11.33 -6.40 -13.10
CA GLN A 225 11.97 -5.18 -13.61
C GLN A 225 10.98 -4.00 -13.61
N SER A 226 10.68 -3.52 -12.41
CA SER A 226 9.80 -2.38 -12.17
C SER A 226 10.64 -1.13 -11.90
N LYS A 227 10.45 -0.08 -12.73
CA LYS A 227 11.06 1.23 -12.49
C LYS A 227 10.58 1.83 -11.16
N ASN A 228 9.42 1.41 -10.70
CA ASN A 228 8.74 1.93 -9.52
C ASN A 228 9.47 1.53 -8.25
N LEU A 229 9.86 0.25 -8.13
CA LEU A 229 10.60 -0.26 -6.98
C LEU A 229 12.08 0.13 -7.02
N THR A 230 12.68 0.22 -8.21
CA THR A 230 14.10 0.60 -8.39
C THR A 230 14.43 1.94 -7.74
N ARG A 231 13.52 2.91 -7.78
CA ARG A 231 13.73 4.23 -7.15
C ARG A 231 13.93 4.17 -5.64
N TYR A 232 13.44 3.11 -4.99
CA TYR A 232 13.56 2.90 -3.55
C TYR A 232 14.74 2.01 -3.15
N HIS A 233 15.53 1.47 -4.10
CA HIS A 233 16.67 0.60 -3.81
C HIS A 233 17.70 1.27 -2.89
N SER A 234 17.97 2.57 -3.07
CA SER A 234 18.88 3.31 -2.20
C SER A 234 18.39 3.36 -0.75
N LEU A 235 17.08 3.61 -0.55
CA LEU A 235 16.47 3.63 0.78
C LEU A 235 16.43 2.23 1.40
N LEU A 236 16.11 1.21 0.61
CA LEU A 236 16.15 -0.19 1.06
C LEU A 236 17.57 -0.62 1.44
N GLY A 237 18.58 -0.16 0.70
CA GLY A 237 19.97 -0.37 1.05
C GLY A 237 20.34 0.23 2.41
N GLN A 238 19.81 1.42 2.73
CA GLN A 238 19.97 2.02 4.06
C GLN A 238 19.29 1.17 5.15
N PHE A 239 18.06 0.68 4.90
CA PHE A 239 17.35 -0.20 5.83
C PHE A 239 18.11 -1.50 6.09
N ILE A 240 18.63 -2.14 5.03
CA ILE A 240 19.40 -3.40 5.11
C ILE A 240 20.71 -3.20 5.87
N SER A 241 21.40 -2.07 5.67
CA SER A 241 22.66 -1.77 6.32
C SER A 241 22.54 -1.21 7.73
N HIS A 242 21.31 -0.94 8.18
CA HIS A 242 21.06 -0.35 9.50
C HIS A 242 21.22 -1.40 10.60
N THR A 243 22.02 -1.09 11.62
CA THR A 243 22.42 -2.03 12.67
C THR A 243 21.87 -1.68 14.04
N ASP A 244 21.31 -0.49 14.23
CA ASP A 244 20.76 -0.08 15.51
C ASP A 244 19.48 -0.86 15.84
N GLU A 245 19.40 -1.38 17.07
CA GLU A 245 18.23 -2.13 17.50
C GLU A 245 17.05 -1.19 17.78
N ALA A 246 15.95 -1.45 17.11
CA ALA A 246 14.69 -0.75 17.32
C ALA A 246 13.51 -1.64 16.92
N SER A 247 12.35 -1.46 17.54
CA SER A 247 11.15 -2.23 17.23
C SER A 247 9.91 -1.38 17.38
N PHE A 248 9.02 -1.40 16.38
CA PHE A 248 7.83 -0.56 16.33
C PHE A 248 6.62 -1.41 15.97
N ARG A 249 5.70 -1.53 16.90
CA ARG A 249 4.40 -2.15 16.66
C ARG A 249 3.54 -1.21 15.80
N GLN A 250 2.97 -1.71 14.73
CA GLN A 250 2.07 -0.97 13.84
C GLN A 250 0.62 -1.44 13.96
N SER A 251 0.44 -2.73 14.24
CA SER A 251 -0.87 -3.36 14.42
C SER A 251 -0.73 -4.66 15.20
N GLU A 252 -1.83 -5.37 15.35
CA GLU A 252 -1.85 -6.69 15.99
C GLU A 252 -0.94 -7.71 15.28
N ILE A 253 -0.81 -7.62 13.96
CA ILE A 253 -0.07 -8.58 13.12
C ILE A 253 1.22 -8.00 12.50
N ALA A 254 1.54 -6.73 12.76
CA ALA A 254 2.63 -6.03 12.11
C ALA A 254 3.53 -5.31 13.13
N THR A 255 4.78 -5.74 13.18
CA THR A 255 5.87 -5.10 13.93
C THR A 255 7.08 -5.00 13.02
N LEU A 256 7.62 -3.80 12.84
CA LEU A 256 8.87 -3.58 12.13
C LEU A 256 10.00 -3.48 13.13
N SER A 257 10.99 -4.37 13.01
CA SER A 257 12.17 -4.40 13.88
C SER A 257 13.44 -4.22 13.06
N PHE A 258 14.40 -3.50 13.62
CA PHE A 258 15.76 -3.36 13.09
C PHE A 258 16.75 -4.04 14.04
N PRO A 259 17.89 -4.56 13.54
CA PRO A 259 18.22 -4.71 12.11
C PRO A 259 17.29 -5.68 11.38
N LEU A 260 17.08 -5.45 10.08
CA LEU A 260 16.25 -6.33 9.26
C LEU A 260 16.93 -7.69 9.05
N LYS A 261 16.12 -8.74 8.89
CA LYS A 261 16.57 -10.04 8.36
C LYS A 261 16.73 -10.01 6.83
N LEU A 262 16.11 -9.03 6.17
CA LEU A 262 16.29 -8.77 4.75
C LEU A 262 17.75 -8.41 4.45
N THR A 263 18.40 -9.17 3.56
CA THR A 263 19.83 -9.00 3.24
C THR A 263 20.09 -8.42 1.86
N ALA A 264 19.16 -8.59 0.93
CA ALA A 264 19.29 -8.05 -0.44
C ALA A 264 17.92 -7.89 -1.11
N VAL A 265 17.84 -6.87 -1.98
CA VAL A 265 16.72 -6.68 -2.92
C VAL A 265 17.31 -6.58 -4.32
N THR A 266 16.88 -7.46 -5.23
CA THR A 266 17.39 -7.55 -6.59
C THR A 266 16.26 -7.56 -7.61
N GLN A 267 16.58 -7.12 -8.84
CA GLN A 267 15.66 -7.20 -9.97
C GLN A 267 15.89 -8.44 -10.81
N VAL A 268 14.80 -9.04 -11.27
CA VAL A 268 14.81 -10.15 -12.21
C VAL A 268 13.86 -9.88 -13.38
N ASP A 269 14.10 -10.50 -14.51
CA ASP A 269 13.16 -10.48 -15.65
C ASP A 269 12.08 -11.54 -15.40
N SER A 270 10.82 -11.13 -15.28
CA SER A 270 9.70 -12.05 -15.04
C SER A 270 9.59 -13.16 -16.09
N ARG A 271 10.08 -12.93 -17.32
CA ARG A 271 10.12 -13.97 -18.35
C ARG A 271 11.06 -15.14 -17.99
N SER A 272 12.05 -14.89 -17.15
CA SER A 272 13.01 -15.90 -16.67
C SER A 272 12.71 -16.39 -15.25
N SER A 273 11.74 -15.80 -14.55
CA SER A 273 11.35 -16.21 -13.19
C SER A 273 9.86 -16.60 -13.13
N PRO A 274 9.55 -17.88 -13.30
CA PRO A 274 8.19 -18.40 -13.12
C PRO A 274 7.58 -18.09 -11.76
N ALA A 275 8.38 -17.97 -10.72
CA ALA A 275 7.90 -17.61 -9.40
C ALA A 275 7.42 -16.16 -9.35
N VAL A 276 8.09 -15.19 -10.00
CA VAL A 276 7.59 -13.81 -10.15
C VAL A 276 6.27 -13.79 -10.94
N GLN A 277 6.14 -14.64 -11.97
CA GLN A 277 4.88 -14.77 -12.71
C GLN A 277 3.72 -15.28 -11.82
N LEU A 278 3.98 -16.17 -10.86
CA LEU A 278 2.97 -16.58 -9.89
C LEU A 278 2.58 -15.43 -8.95
N ALA A 279 3.52 -14.54 -8.59
CA ALA A 279 3.21 -13.34 -7.82
C ALA A 279 2.29 -12.38 -8.61
N ASP A 280 2.52 -12.17 -9.94
CA ASP A 280 1.59 -11.44 -10.83
C ASP A 280 0.18 -12.05 -10.80
N VAL A 281 0.10 -13.38 -10.90
CA VAL A 281 -1.20 -14.06 -10.89
C VAL A 281 -1.91 -13.88 -9.56
N LEU A 282 -1.20 -13.97 -8.45
CA LEU A 282 -1.77 -13.82 -7.12
C LEU A 282 -2.28 -12.39 -6.88
N ILE A 283 -1.44 -11.37 -7.12
CA ILE A 283 -1.86 -9.98 -6.92
C ILE A 283 -2.94 -9.54 -7.90
N GLY A 284 -2.87 -9.98 -9.14
CA GLY A 284 -3.90 -9.70 -10.13
C GLY A 284 -5.27 -10.26 -9.73
N ALA A 285 -5.31 -11.47 -9.16
CA ALA A 285 -6.53 -12.08 -8.65
C ALA A 285 -7.12 -11.30 -7.46
N VAL A 286 -6.29 -10.88 -6.52
CA VAL A 286 -6.73 -10.11 -5.34
C VAL A 286 -7.28 -8.74 -5.75
N ILE A 287 -6.60 -8.02 -6.63
CA ILE A 287 -7.07 -6.71 -7.13
C ILE A 287 -8.41 -6.86 -7.88
N GLU A 288 -8.56 -7.91 -8.69
CA GLU A 288 -9.83 -8.17 -9.39
C GLU A 288 -10.96 -8.49 -8.40
N ALA A 289 -10.72 -9.37 -7.42
CA ALA A 289 -11.70 -9.70 -6.39
C ALA A 289 -12.09 -8.47 -5.55
N THR A 290 -11.11 -7.65 -5.14
CA THR A 290 -11.36 -6.39 -4.42
C THR A 290 -12.18 -5.41 -5.27
N SER A 291 -11.92 -5.34 -6.57
CA SER A 291 -12.69 -4.51 -7.50
C SER A 291 -14.14 -4.96 -7.64
N VAL A 292 -14.40 -6.28 -7.60
CA VAL A 292 -15.76 -6.84 -7.62
C VAL A 292 -16.48 -6.56 -6.30
N LEU A 293 -15.83 -6.81 -5.16
CA LEU A 293 -16.40 -6.54 -3.83
C LEU A 293 -16.76 -5.07 -3.60
N SER A 294 -15.92 -4.17 -4.10
CA SER A 294 -16.18 -2.72 -3.99
C SER A 294 -17.21 -2.20 -4.99
N GLY A 295 -17.80 -3.07 -5.84
CA GLY A 295 -18.75 -2.68 -6.88
C GLY A 295 -18.16 -1.90 -8.04
N ARG A 296 -16.83 -1.79 -8.13
CA ARG A 296 -16.13 -1.09 -9.23
C ARG A 296 -16.00 -1.95 -10.48
N ARG A 297 -16.25 -3.25 -10.36
CA ARG A 297 -16.27 -4.20 -11.47
C ARG A 297 -17.47 -5.14 -11.32
N GLN A 298 -18.17 -5.42 -12.41
CA GLN A 298 -19.39 -6.24 -12.39
C GLN A 298 -19.11 -7.75 -12.47
N SER A 299 -17.96 -8.15 -12.99
CA SER A 299 -17.61 -9.56 -13.18
C SER A 299 -16.11 -9.78 -13.14
N GLY A 300 -15.71 -10.97 -12.73
CA GLY A 300 -14.32 -11.40 -12.62
C GLY A 300 -14.22 -12.73 -11.90
N LEU A 301 -13.05 -13.05 -11.37
CA LEU A 301 -12.88 -14.17 -10.46
C LEU A 301 -13.73 -13.95 -9.21
N ALA A 302 -14.56 -14.92 -8.86
CA ALA A 302 -15.52 -14.77 -7.77
C ALA A 302 -14.81 -14.57 -6.42
N PRO A 303 -15.04 -13.44 -5.71
CA PRO A 303 -14.41 -13.19 -4.42
C PRO A 303 -14.69 -14.28 -3.38
N ASP A 304 -15.92 -14.77 -3.32
CA ASP A 304 -16.35 -15.86 -2.41
C ASP A 304 -15.62 -17.17 -2.64
N SER A 305 -15.03 -17.35 -3.84
CA SER A 305 -14.22 -18.53 -4.15
C SER A 305 -12.73 -18.30 -3.91
N LEU A 306 -12.27 -17.05 -3.96
CA LEU A 306 -10.86 -16.70 -3.79
C LEU A 306 -10.49 -16.42 -2.34
N LEU A 307 -11.26 -15.55 -1.65
CA LEU A 307 -10.87 -15.05 -0.32
C LEU A 307 -10.76 -16.16 0.73
N PRO A 308 -11.62 -17.20 0.75
CA PRO A 308 -11.47 -18.31 1.69
C PRO A 308 -10.21 -19.16 1.51
N LEU A 309 -9.45 -18.98 0.43
CA LEU A 309 -8.18 -19.65 0.21
C LEU A 309 -7.04 -19.06 1.04
N PHE A 310 -7.17 -17.80 1.46
CA PHE A 310 -6.16 -17.11 2.27
C PHE A 310 -6.30 -17.49 3.75
N ALA A 311 -5.16 -17.71 4.40
CA ALA A 311 -5.09 -17.65 5.85
C ALA A 311 -5.09 -16.17 6.31
N ASP A 312 -5.48 -15.92 7.57
CA ASP A 312 -5.66 -14.55 8.12
C ASP A 312 -4.42 -13.65 8.00
N ASP A 313 -3.26 -14.28 7.92
CA ASP A 313 -1.97 -13.58 7.86
C ASP A 313 -1.37 -13.47 6.45
N GLN A 314 -2.04 -14.01 5.44
CA GLN A 314 -1.58 -14.00 4.04
C GLN A 314 -2.15 -12.85 3.22
N LEU A 315 -3.24 -12.22 3.67
CA LEU A 315 -3.85 -11.07 2.99
C LEU A 315 -3.88 -9.86 3.93
N ILE A 316 -3.05 -8.89 3.62
CA ILE A 316 -3.04 -7.58 4.29
C ILE A 316 -3.75 -6.59 3.37
N HIS A 317 -4.55 -5.72 3.95
CA HIS A 317 -5.25 -4.71 3.17
C HIS A 317 -5.20 -3.33 3.84
N LEU A 318 -5.26 -2.31 3.02
CA LEU A 318 -5.50 -0.92 3.40
C LEU A 318 -6.75 -0.44 2.67
N LEU A 319 -7.88 -0.76 3.24
CA LEU A 319 -9.21 -0.47 2.72
C LEU A 319 -10.01 0.28 3.80
N PRO A 320 -10.98 1.12 3.41
CA PRO A 320 -11.82 1.81 4.40
C PRO A 320 -12.69 0.81 5.17
N ASP A 321 -12.54 0.77 6.48
CA ASP A 321 -13.33 -0.11 7.34
C ASP A 321 -14.73 0.44 7.63
N HIS A 322 -15.67 -0.45 7.88
CA HIS A 322 -17.01 -0.15 8.39
C HIS A 322 -17.05 -0.18 9.91
N ASP A 323 -16.29 -1.07 10.51
CA ASP A 323 -16.18 -1.24 11.95
C ASP A 323 -14.98 -0.44 12.48
N LEU A 324 -15.22 0.83 12.80
CA LEU A 324 -14.20 1.72 13.35
C LEU A 324 -13.67 1.23 14.70
N GLU A 325 -14.49 0.52 15.48
CA GLU A 325 -14.03 -0.05 16.75
C GLU A 325 -13.10 -1.25 16.54
N ALA A 326 -13.35 -2.06 15.51
CA ALA A 326 -12.43 -3.13 15.11
C ALA A 326 -11.09 -2.56 14.67
N GLU A 327 -11.07 -1.48 13.89
CA GLU A 327 -9.84 -0.80 13.49
C GLU A 327 -9.06 -0.27 14.70
N VAL A 328 -9.73 0.37 15.66
CA VAL A 328 -9.09 0.81 16.92
C VAL A 328 -8.50 -0.36 17.69
N ARG A 329 -9.22 -1.47 17.81
CA ARG A 329 -8.69 -2.69 18.49
C ARG A 329 -7.45 -3.22 17.77
N PHE A 330 -7.51 -3.34 16.44
CA PHE A 330 -6.42 -3.83 15.60
C PHE A 330 -5.15 -2.97 15.71
N ARG A 331 -5.32 -1.64 15.88
CA ARG A 331 -4.22 -0.66 15.99
C ARG A 331 -3.84 -0.32 17.43
N ARG A 332 -4.43 -0.96 18.41
CA ARG A 332 -4.15 -0.66 19.82
C ARG A 332 -2.66 -0.82 20.14
N GLY A 333 -2.07 0.22 20.72
CA GLY A 333 -0.64 0.26 21.05
C GLY A 333 0.26 0.41 19.83
N SER A 334 -0.27 0.94 18.71
CA SER A 334 0.54 1.33 17.55
C SER A 334 1.54 2.41 17.93
N GLN A 335 2.78 2.23 17.49
CA GLN A 335 3.90 3.16 17.64
C GLN A 335 4.17 3.88 16.31
N GLY A 336 3.12 4.32 15.65
CA GLY A 336 3.22 4.95 14.33
C GLY A 336 4.01 6.26 14.36
N ALA A 337 3.82 7.10 15.40
CA ALA A 337 4.56 8.35 15.56
C ALA A 337 6.06 8.06 15.76
N GLU A 338 6.38 7.17 16.68
CA GLU A 338 7.75 6.78 17.00
C GLU A 338 8.48 6.17 15.81
N LEU A 339 7.77 5.36 15.00
CA LEU A 339 8.32 4.81 13.76
C LEU A 339 8.62 5.92 12.75
N ILE A 340 7.70 6.87 12.54
CA ILE A 340 7.88 7.98 11.61
C ILE A 340 9.07 8.84 12.04
N GLU A 341 9.18 9.19 13.33
CA GLU A 341 10.32 9.95 13.85
C GLU A 341 11.64 9.18 13.68
N TYR A 342 11.63 7.88 13.97
CA TYR A 342 12.79 7.02 13.79
C TYR A 342 13.26 6.97 12.34
N LEU A 343 12.32 6.75 11.42
CA LEU A 343 12.61 6.71 9.97
C LEU A 343 13.14 8.07 9.48
N ALA A 344 12.54 9.17 9.88
CA ALA A 344 12.96 10.52 9.49
C ALA A 344 14.36 10.87 10.01
N ARG A 345 14.72 10.37 11.19
CA ARG A 345 16.05 10.62 11.81
C ARG A 345 17.16 9.80 11.16
N ASN A 346 16.90 8.54 10.84
CA ASN A 346 17.93 7.58 10.46
C ASN A 346 18.06 7.37 8.95
N PHE A 347 17.02 7.69 8.18
CA PHE A 347 17.00 7.40 6.74
C PHE A 347 16.68 8.65 5.92
N ARG A 348 17.40 8.81 4.81
CA ARG A 348 17.20 9.93 3.90
C ARG A 348 16.74 9.43 2.54
N MET A 349 15.59 9.91 2.10
CA MET A 349 15.20 9.78 0.70
C MET A 349 16.18 10.60 -0.13
N SER A 350 17.00 9.94 -0.96
CA SER A 350 17.78 10.67 -1.96
C SER A 350 16.81 11.34 -2.93
N PRO A 351 17.00 12.64 -3.27
CA PRO A 351 16.16 13.25 -4.28
C PRO A 351 16.30 12.45 -5.57
N SER A 352 15.19 11.93 -6.11
CA SER A 352 15.22 11.26 -7.41
C SER A 352 15.73 12.26 -8.43
N LYS A 353 16.79 11.91 -9.14
CA LYS A 353 17.14 12.63 -10.37
C LYS A 353 15.93 12.46 -11.31
N ALA A 354 15.23 13.58 -11.55
CA ALA A 354 14.12 13.70 -12.48
C ALA A 354 14.55 13.29 -13.91
#